data_b4849a546d4c7164c3a7b1c90c26d614
#
_entry.id   b4849a546d4c7164c3a7b1c90c26d614
#
_cell.length_a   1.000
_cell.length_b   1.000
_cell.length_c   1.000
_cell.angle_alpha   90.00
_cell.angle_beta   90.00
_cell.angle_gamma   90.00
#
_symmetry.space_group_name_H-M   'P 1'
#
loop_
_entity.id
_entity.type
_entity.pdbx_description
1 polymer ?
#
loop_
_entity_poly.entity_id
_entity_poly.type
_entity_poly.pdbx_seq_one_letter_code
_entity_poly.pdbx_strand_id
1 'polypeptide(L)'
;MTKLGLLLATAALLLAAPAAFGQTVGTCARGGGANQPQPVWLLFDLGSAHVRPADKPKITEAVKTAKDRQVTSICLVGHTDKLGDKALNAKLARERSQAVAAELIHAGYPANHIVIAADPEAFGDMSLGSSDASEKDRRVTILFSR
;
A
#
# COMPACT_ATOMS: atom_id res chain seq x y z
N MET A 1 39.50 -3.94 -56.43
CA MET A 1 38.09 -3.55 -56.20
C MET A 1 37.57 -4.34 -54.98
N THR A 2 37.74 -3.80 -53.77
CA THR A 2 37.36 -4.42 -52.51
C THR A 2 36.16 -3.66 -51.95
N LYS A 3 35.00 -4.35 -51.91
CA LYS A 3 33.75 -3.83 -51.34
C LYS A 3 33.82 -4.03 -49.83
N LEU A 4 33.91 -2.91 -49.10
CA LEU A 4 33.84 -2.86 -47.64
C LEU A 4 32.36 -2.92 -47.22
N GLY A 5 31.91 -4.04 -46.66
CA GLY A 5 30.54 -4.21 -46.12
C GLY A 5 30.43 -3.60 -44.75
N LEU A 6 29.61 -2.57 -44.64
CA LEU A 6 29.27 -1.91 -43.38
C LEU A 6 28.22 -2.70 -42.65
N LEU A 7 28.58 -3.44 -41.58
CA LEU A 7 27.67 -4.13 -40.67
C LEU A 7 27.09 -3.10 -39.71
N LEU A 8 25.84 -2.73 -39.92
CA LEU A 8 25.02 -1.98 -38.96
C LEU A 8 24.58 -2.91 -37.83
N ALA A 9 25.23 -2.78 -36.68
CA ALA A 9 24.78 -3.44 -35.45
C ALA A 9 23.60 -2.64 -34.87
N THR A 10 22.39 -3.13 -35.03
CA THR A 10 21.21 -2.60 -34.34
C THR A 10 21.22 -3.06 -32.90
N ALA A 11 21.58 -2.17 -31.98
CA ALA A 11 21.42 -2.39 -30.56
C ALA A 11 19.93 -2.35 -30.21
N ALA A 12 19.34 -3.52 -29.94
CA ALA A 12 17.99 -3.63 -29.38
C ALA A 12 18.02 -3.16 -27.91
N LEU A 13 17.47 -1.98 -27.67
CA LEU A 13 17.25 -1.46 -26.32
C LEU A 13 16.09 -2.25 -25.70
N LEU A 14 16.40 -3.23 -24.87
CA LEU A 14 15.43 -3.94 -24.04
C LEU A 14 14.88 -2.97 -22.98
N LEU A 15 13.72 -2.37 -23.25
CA LEU A 15 12.93 -1.70 -22.24
C LEU A 15 12.44 -2.78 -21.25
N ALA A 16 13.10 -2.86 -20.10
CA ALA A 16 12.59 -3.63 -18.99
C ALA A 16 11.28 -2.98 -18.53
N ALA A 17 10.16 -3.64 -18.81
CA ALA A 17 8.87 -3.26 -18.24
C ALA A 17 8.97 -3.36 -16.71
N PRO A 18 8.48 -2.35 -15.94
CA PRO A 18 8.44 -2.46 -14.50
C PRO A 18 7.61 -3.71 -14.14
N ALA A 19 8.20 -4.58 -13.34
CA ALA A 19 7.48 -5.75 -12.81
C ALA A 19 6.23 -5.24 -12.09
N ALA A 20 5.06 -5.55 -12.62
CA ALA A 20 3.80 -5.32 -11.94
C ALA A 20 3.84 -6.18 -10.68
N PHE A 21 4.12 -5.56 -9.54
CA PHE A 21 4.03 -6.23 -8.25
C PHE A 21 2.61 -6.74 -8.09
N GLY A 22 2.45 -8.05 -7.94
CA GLY A 22 1.18 -8.76 -7.91
C GLY A 22 0.33 -8.48 -6.66
N GLN A 23 0.04 -7.20 -6.42
CA GLN A 23 -0.87 -6.75 -5.38
C GLN A 23 -2.30 -6.98 -5.87
N THR A 24 -3.09 -7.66 -5.07
CA THR A 24 -4.51 -7.85 -5.34
C THR A 24 -5.30 -6.65 -4.82
N VAL A 25 -6.08 -6.04 -5.70
CA VAL A 25 -7.11 -5.07 -5.31
C VAL A 25 -8.37 -5.87 -4.99
N GLY A 26 -8.88 -5.74 -3.77
CA GLY A 26 -10.00 -6.58 -3.33
C GLY A 26 -10.71 -6.04 -2.10
N THR A 27 -11.62 -6.84 -1.57
CA THR A 27 -12.28 -6.56 -0.30
C THR A 27 -11.47 -7.14 0.84
N CYS A 28 -11.25 -6.33 1.87
CA CYS A 28 -10.58 -6.78 3.08
C CYS A 28 -11.58 -7.52 3.97
N ALA A 29 -11.37 -8.82 4.17
CA ALA A 29 -12.10 -9.53 5.22
C ALA A 29 -11.54 -9.11 6.59
N ARG A 30 -12.39 -8.55 7.45
CA ARG A 30 -12.04 -8.42 8.86
C ARG A 30 -12.03 -9.83 9.46
N GLY A 31 -10.85 -10.35 9.73
CA GLY A 31 -10.74 -11.54 10.57
C GLY A 31 -11.28 -11.22 11.96
N GLY A 32 -12.39 -11.81 12.34
CA GLY A 32 -12.93 -11.71 13.69
C GLY A 32 -12.42 -12.87 14.54
N GLY A 33 -11.61 -12.59 15.53
CA GLY A 33 -11.17 -13.61 16.49
C GLY A 33 -10.39 -12.98 17.64
N ALA A 34 -10.53 -13.54 18.85
CA ALA A 34 -9.90 -13.02 20.07
C ALA A 34 -8.36 -12.96 20.03
N ASN A 35 -7.74 -13.64 19.07
CA ASN A 35 -6.26 -13.69 18.90
C ASN A 35 -5.76 -12.97 17.66
N GLN A 36 -6.54 -12.09 17.05
CA GLN A 36 -6.09 -11.27 15.92
C GLN A 36 -5.12 -10.19 16.40
N PRO A 37 -4.02 -9.95 15.64
CA PRO A 37 -3.17 -8.81 15.93
C PRO A 37 -3.93 -7.50 15.80
N GLN A 38 -3.58 -6.53 16.65
CA GLN A 38 -4.19 -5.21 16.59
C GLN A 38 -3.83 -4.50 15.29
N PRO A 39 -4.77 -3.72 14.72
CA PRO A 39 -4.49 -2.91 13.54
C PRO A 39 -3.33 -1.94 13.78
N VAL A 40 -2.51 -1.72 12.77
CA VAL A 40 -1.41 -0.75 12.81
C VAL A 40 -1.77 0.45 11.95
N TRP A 41 -1.60 1.65 12.50
CA TRP A 41 -1.89 2.92 11.81
C TRP A 41 -0.59 3.62 11.43
N LEU A 42 -0.51 4.00 10.16
CA LEU A 42 0.57 4.79 9.59
C LEU A 42 0.00 6.14 9.15
N LEU A 43 0.54 7.22 9.67
CA LEU A 43 0.06 8.57 9.39
C LEU A 43 0.80 9.17 8.20
N PHE A 44 0.12 10.06 7.47
CA PHE A 44 0.68 10.74 6.31
C PHE A 44 0.56 12.25 6.43
N ASP A 45 1.50 12.94 5.81
CA ASP A 45 1.45 14.39 5.68
C ASP A 45 0.38 14.82 4.68
N LEU A 46 -0.06 16.07 4.78
CA LEU A 46 -1.08 16.63 3.91
C LEU A 46 -0.65 16.51 2.43
N GLY A 47 -1.54 15.97 1.60
CA GLY A 47 -1.28 15.79 0.17
C GLY A 47 -0.17 14.81 -0.19
N SER A 48 0.43 14.12 0.78
CA SER A 48 1.55 13.20 0.56
C SER A 48 1.12 11.74 0.63
N ALA A 49 1.73 10.90 -0.21
CA ALA A 49 1.70 9.44 -0.13
C ALA A 49 3.05 8.86 0.32
N HIS A 50 3.94 9.69 0.87
CA HIS A 50 5.25 9.26 1.33
C HIS A 50 5.17 8.68 2.73
N VAL A 51 5.69 7.46 2.93
CA VAL A 51 5.76 6.83 4.26
C VAL A 51 6.79 7.58 5.10
N ARG A 52 6.38 8.06 6.27
CA ARG A 52 7.26 8.79 7.17
C ARG A 52 8.38 7.88 7.68
N PRO A 53 9.63 8.35 7.77
CA PRO A 53 10.73 7.55 8.31
C PRO A 53 10.44 7.02 9.72
N ALA A 54 9.75 7.81 10.55
CA ALA A 54 9.35 7.42 11.90
C ALA A 54 8.36 6.23 11.95
N ASP A 55 7.63 5.95 10.89
CA ASP A 55 6.66 4.86 10.80
C ASP A 55 7.25 3.57 10.20
N LYS A 56 8.45 3.60 9.63
CA LYS A 56 9.12 2.40 9.08
C LYS A 56 9.33 1.29 10.11
N PRO A 57 9.70 1.56 11.38
CA PRO A 57 9.77 0.51 12.39
C PRO A 57 8.45 -0.19 12.65
N LYS A 58 7.30 0.51 12.55
CA LYS A 58 5.97 -0.09 12.68
C LYS A 58 5.68 -1.09 11.56
N ILE A 59 6.15 -0.81 10.34
CA ILE A 59 6.01 -1.72 9.19
C ILE A 59 6.84 -2.99 9.41
N THR A 60 8.07 -2.86 9.87
CA THR A 60 8.93 -4.00 10.20
C THR A 60 8.30 -4.87 11.30
N GLU A 61 7.74 -4.25 12.34
CA GLU A 61 7.06 -4.97 13.43
C GLU A 61 5.75 -5.62 12.92
N ALA A 62 5.03 -4.98 12.01
CA ALA A 62 3.83 -5.56 11.40
C ALA A 62 4.19 -6.84 10.61
N VAL A 63 5.28 -6.82 9.84
CA VAL A 63 5.76 -8.01 9.11
C VAL A 63 6.17 -9.12 10.09
N LYS A 64 6.89 -8.78 11.16
CA LYS A 64 7.25 -9.74 12.21
C LYS A 64 6.00 -10.35 12.84
N THR A 65 5.05 -9.53 13.24
CA THR A 65 3.77 -9.96 13.83
C THR A 65 3.00 -10.88 12.88
N ALA A 66 2.95 -10.54 11.58
CA ALA A 66 2.28 -11.37 10.59
C ALA A 66 2.90 -12.76 10.47
N LYS A 67 4.24 -12.85 10.49
CA LYS A 67 4.97 -14.11 10.46
C LYS A 67 4.77 -14.92 11.74
N ASP A 68 4.95 -14.31 12.91
CA ASP A 68 4.83 -14.96 14.22
C ASP A 68 3.42 -15.49 14.48
N ARG A 69 2.41 -14.79 13.99
CA ARG A 69 0.99 -15.14 14.15
C ARG A 69 0.42 -15.94 13.00
N GLN A 70 1.23 -16.28 12.00
CA GLN A 70 0.82 -17.04 10.81
C GLN A 70 -0.38 -16.39 10.10
N VAL A 71 -0.31 -15.06 9.91
CA VAL A 71 -1.30 -14.29 9.20
C VAL A 71 -1.26 -14.66 7.71
N THR A 72 -2.39 -14.98 7.11
CA THR A 72 -2.49 -15.39 5.71
C THR A 72 -2.45 -14.23 4.74
N SER A 73 -2.98 -13.06 5.16
CA SER A 73 -2.90 -11.85 4.35
C SER A 73 -2.91 -10.58 5.20
N ILE A 74 -2.23 -9.56 4.67
CA ILE A 74 -2.30 -8.19 5.17
C ILE A 74 -3.22 -7.39 4.24
N CYS A 75 -4.19 -6.70 4.84
CA CYS A 75 -5.06 -5.81 4.12
C CYS A 75 -4.75 -4.34 4.45
N LEU A 76 -4.62 -3.52 3.43
CA LEU A 76 -4.32 -2.10 3.54
C LEU A 76 -5.53 -1.27 3.20
N VAL A 77 -5.95 -0.42 4.13
CA VAL A 77 -7.05 0.52 3.95
C VAL A 77 -6.50 1.94 4.05
N GLY A 78 -6.46 2.63 2.91
CA GLY A 78 -6.06 4.03 2.84
C GLY A 78 -7.23 4.93 3.21
N HIS A 79 -6.95 5.96 4.00
CA HIS A 79 -7.91 6.98 4.39
C HIS A 79 -7.37 8.36 4.03
N THR A 80 -8.30 9.28 3.72
CA THR A 80 -8.02 10.70 3.54
C THR A 80 -8.98 11.52 4.39
N ASP A 81 -8.64 12.79 4.64
CA ASP A 81 -9.59 13.73 5.18
C ASP A 81 -10.73 14.01 4.16
N LYS A 82 -11.85 14.52 4.65
CA LYS A 82 -13.05 14.80 3.84
C LYS A 82 -12.93 16.08 3.00
N LEU A 83 -11.80 16.79 3.08
CA LEU A 83 -11.60 18.04 2.38
C LEU A 83 -11.16 17.81 0.94
N GLY A 84 -11.73 18.56 0.02
CA GLY A 84 -11.34 18.59 -1.38
C GLY A 84 -12.14 17.66 -2.28
N ASP A 85 -11.58 17.38 -3.44
CA ASP A 85 -12.22 16.54 -4.47
C ASP A 85 -12.19 15.07 -4.08
N LYS A 86 -13.35 14.42 -4.12
CA LYS A 86 -13.53 13.03 -3.73
C LYS A 86 -12.69 12.06 -4.58
N ALA A 87 -12.59 12.29 -5.88
CA ALA A 87 -11.83 11.42 -6.79
C ALA A 87 -10.32 11.55 -6.54
N LEU A 88 -9.84 12.76 -6.27
CA LEU A 88 -8.44 13.00 -5.90
C LEU A 88 -8.12 12.36 -4.55
N ASN A 89 -9.02 12.44 -3.59
CA ASN A 89 -8.86 11.81 -2.28
C ASN A 89 -8.81 10.28 -2.39
N ALA A 90 -9.69 9.67 -3.16
CA ALA A 90 -9.68 8.23 -3.41
C ALA A 90 -8.37 7.78 -4.09
N LYS A 91 -7.86 8.56 -5.03
CA LYS A 91 -6.56 8.32 -5.66
C LYS A 91 -5.43 8.39 -4.62
N LEU A 92 -5.39 9.44 -3.81
CA LEU A 92 -4.37 9.63 -2.77
C LEU A 92 -4.40 8.52 -1.72
N ALA A 93 -5.59 8.07 -1.29
CA ALA A 93 -5.74 6.94 -0.38
C ALA A 93 -5.13 5.65 -0.96
N ARG A 94 -5.35 5.41 -2.24
CA ARG A 94 -4.78 4.26 -2.95
C ARG A 94 -3.26 4.36 -3.07
N GLU A 95 -2.73 5.52 -3.44
CA GLU A 95 -1.30 5.78 -3.53
C GLU A 95 -0.59 5.57 -2.18
N ARG A 96 -1.21 6.00 -1.08
CA ARG A 96 -0.73 5.74 0.28
C ARG A 96 -0.66 4.25 0.58
N SER A 97 -1.71 3.51 0.26
CA SER A 97 -1.75 2.05 0.45
C SER A 97 -0.68 1.35 -0.39
N GLN A 98 -0.46 1.78 -1.63
CA GLN A 98 0.60 1.25 -2.49
C GLN A 98 2.00 1.53 -1.93
N ALA A 99 2.23 2.72 -1.37
CA ALA A 99 3.50 3.05 -0.72
C ALA A 99 3.76 2.16 0.50
N VAL A 100 2.75 1.89 1.33
CA VAL A 100 2.86 0.96 2.46
C VAL A 100 3.10 -0.46 1.98
N ALA A 101 2.41 -0.91 0.91
CA ALA A 101 2.63 -2.23 0.33
C ALA A 101 4.07 -2.42 -0.14
N ALA A 102 4.65 -1.41 -0.79
CA ALA A 102 6.05 -1.44 -1.22
C ALA A 102 7.01 -1.58 -0.03
N GLU A 103 6.78 -0.87 1.06
CA GLU A 103 7.60 -0.99 2.28
C GLU A 103 7.43 -2.35 2.98
N LEU A 104 6.21 -2.93 3.00
CA LEU A 104 5.97 -4.29 3.50
C LEU A 104 6.74 -5.34 2.69
N ILE A 105 6.73 -5.23 1.36
CA ILE A 105 7.47 -6.11 0.46
C ILE A 105 8.98 -5.95 0.70
N HIS A 106 9.45 -4.71 0.83
CA HIS A 106 10.85 -4.43 1.14
C HIS A 106 11.28 -5.02 2.49
N ALA A 107 10.38 -5.04 3.47
CA ALA A 107 10.57 -5.70 4.77
C ALA A 107 10.43 -7.23 4.72
N GLY A 108 10.21 -7.82 3.54
CA GLY A 108 10.18 -9.26 3.32
C GLY A 108 8.81 -9.92 3.52
N TYR A 109 7.72 -9.19 3.34
CA TYR A 109 6.37 -9.76 3.29
C TYR A 109 5.98 -10.09 1.83
N PRO A 110 5.36 -11.26 1.54
CA PRO A 110 5.05 -11.67 0.17
C PRO A 110 4.00 -10.76 -0.47
N ALA A 111 4.26 -10.28 -1.68
CA ALA A 111 3.38 -9.35 -2.39
C ALA A 111 1.99 -9.92 -2.67
N ASN A 112 1.89 -11.22 -2.98
CA ASN A 112 0.64 -11.92 -3.25
C ASN A 112 -0.24 -12.14 -1.99
N HIS A 113 0.28 -11.82 -0.81
CA HIS A 113 -0.46 -11.85 0.46
C HIS A 113 -0.86 -10.44 0.93
N ILE A 114 -0.66 -9.42 0.08
CA ILE A 114 -1.09 -8.05 0.36
C ILE A 114 -2.32 -7.73 -0.48
N VAL A 115 -3.38 -7.27 0.20
CA VAL A 115 -4.64 -6.82 -0.41
C VAL A 115 -4.76 -5.33 -0.16
N ILE A 116 -5.00 -4.54 -1.22
CA ILE A 116 -5.35 -3.13 -1.11
C ILE A 116 -6.86 -3.01 -1.25
N ALA A 117 -7.51 -2.34 -0.30
CA ALA A 117 -8.95 -2.12 -0.35
C ALA A 117 -9.35 -1.37 -1.63
N ALA A 118 -10.31 -1.94 -2.36
CA ALA A 118 -10.82 -1.36 -3.60
C ALA A 118 -11.61 -0.07 -3.35
N ASP A 119 -12.31 -0.03 -2.22
CA ASP A 119 -13.13 1.10 -1.80
C ASP A 119 -12.82 1.44 -0.33
N PRO A 120 -11.98 2.45 -0.09
CA PRO A 120 -11.66 2.88 1.25
C PRO A 120 -12.86 3.48 2.00
N GLU A 121 -13.91 3.94 1.27
CA GLU A 121 -15.14 4.45 1.89
C GLU A 121 -16.05 3.33 2.39
N ALA A 122 -15.95 2.11 1.84
CA ALA A 122 -16.74 0.96 2.26
C ALA A 122 -16.45 0.50 3.70
N PHE A 123 -15.36 0.93 4.29
CA PHE A 123 -14.99 0.63 5.68
C PHE A 123 -15.64 1.56 6.70
N GLY A 124 -16.64 2.26 6.26
CA GLY A 124 -17.55 2.97 7.13
C GLY A 124 -16.93 4.17 7.81
N ASP A 125 -17.70 5.19 7.83
CA ASP A 125 -17.53 6.39 8.63
C ASP A 125 -17.37 6.05 10.13
N MET A 126 -16.18 5.57 10.50
CA MET A 126 -15.80 5.52 11.91
C MET A 126 -15.21 6.86 12.36
N SER A 127 -15.17 7.85 11.49
CA SER A 127 -14.91 9.22 11.88
C SER A 127 -16.21 9.86 12.30
N LEU A 128 -16.59 9.64 13.54
CA LEU A 128 -17.61 10.41 14.23
C LEU A 128 -17.15 11.88 14.28
N GLY A 129 -17.61 12.66 13.31
CA GLY A 129 -17.96 14.04 13.54
C GLY A 129 -16.86 15.09 13.65
N SER A 130 -15.80 15.10 12.84
CA SER A 130 -15.10 16.37 12.63
C SER A 130 -15.10 16.75 11.14
N SER A 131 -15.60 17.94 10.87
CA SER A 131 -15.54 18.59 9.55
C SER A 131 -14.14 19.12 9.25
N ASP A 132 -13.20 18.96 10.18
CA ASP A 132 -11.86 19.53 10.11
C ASP A 132 -10.86 18.55 9.56
N ALA A 133 -9.88 19.05 8.80
CA ALA A 133 -8.75 18.29 8.30
C ALA A 133 -7.96 17.69 9.46
N SER A 134 -8.24 16.44 9.81
CA SER A 134 -7.59 15.75 10.90
C SER A 134 -6.39 14.93 10.41
N GLU A 135 -5.26 15.07 11.10
CA GLU A 135 -4.11 14.21 10.84
C GLU A 135 -4.47 12.72 10.98
N LYS A 136 -5.40 12.40 11.90
CA LYS A 136 -5.86 11.03 12.13
C LYS A 136 -6.58 10.43 10.93
N ASP A 137 -7.17 11.27 10.07
CA ASP A 137 -7.86 10.82 8.86
C ASP A 137 -6.90 10.55 7.71
N ARG A 138 -5.70 11.13 7.74
CA ARG A 138 -4.64 10.88 6.77
C ARG A 138 -3.79 9.69 7.17
N ARG A 139 -4.34 8.48 7.01
CA ARG A 139 -3.67 7.25 7.45
C ARG A 139 -3.85 6.10 6.47
N VAL A 140 -2.99 5.12 6.62
CA VAL A 140 -3.22 3.75 6.14
C VAL A 140 -3.35 2.84 7.36
N THR A 141 -4.39 2.03 7.37
CA THR A 141 -4.59 1.00 8.37
C THR A 141 -4.12 -0.34 7.83
N ILE A 142 -3.19 -0.98 8.52
CA ILE A 142 -2.77 -2.35 8.27
C ILE A 142 -3.69 -3.26 9.09
N LEU A 143 -4.46 -4.09 8.41
CA LEU A 143 -5.31 -5.13 9.00
C LEU A 143 -4.70 -6.49 8.72
N PHE A 144 -4.78 -7.38 9.70
CA PHE A 144 -4.30 -8.75 9.59
C PHE A 144 -5.48 -9.70 9.37
N SER A 145 -5.36 -10.62 8.42
CA SER A 145 -6.39 -11.64 8.11
C SER A 145 -5.80 -13.04 8.20
N ARG A 146 -6.63 -13.98 8.64
CA ARG A 146 -6.33 -15.40 8.69
C ARG A 146 -7.32 -16.18 7.83
#